data_59e98de4b6a776f1fb6abad1d9dbb7b5
#
_entry.id   59e98de4b6a776f1fb6abad1d9dbb7b5
#
_cell.length_a   1.000
_cell.length_b   1.000
_cell.length_c   1.000
_cell.angle_alpha   90.00
_cell.angle_beta   90.00
_cell.angle_gamma   90.00
#
_symmetry.space_group_name_H-M   'P 1'
#
loop_
_entity.id
_entity.type
_entity.pdbx_description
1 polymer ?
#
loop_
_entity_poly.entity_id
_entity_poly.type
_entity_poly.pdbx_seq_one_letter_code
_entity_poly.pdbx_strand_id
1 'polypeptide(L)'
;DRFVAPAPPLAGAEGPRTLWLQPDADGNRAIAPFALDTARHFGYMRVEGTPHTWPDAQRAWDHGRMARWPQAKQNHSMGYFQRTDLPFQFALAEAFTVCDAYHCAMQAGTNPNRVFLWTGHNDAFARAGGPVIANSHDNFPEYGGHAQSYHWASYVERLQQAGVSWQIYQDMADNFTDNP
;
A
#
# COMPACT_ATOMS: atom_id res chain seq x y z
N ASP A 1 -10.62 0.09 22.69
CA ASP A 1 -9.77 0.02 21.51
C ASP A 1 -10.35 -0.98 20.53
N ARG A 2 -10.99 -0.47 19.46
CA ARG A 2 -11.62 -1.30 18.43
C ARG A 2 -10.62 -1.89 17.42
N PHE A 3 -9.41 -1.38 17.39
CA PHE A 3 -8.32 -2.00 16.65
C PHE A 3 -7.72 -3.12 17.50
N VAL A 4 -8.56 -4.11 17.73
CA VAL A 4 -8.10 -5.38 18.27
C VAL A 4 -7.22 -6.01 17.22
N ALA A 5 -6.10 -6.41 17.65
CA ALA A 5 -5.18 -7.23 16.91
C ALA A 5 -5.93 -8.32 16.10
N PRO A 6 -5.53 -8.56 14.84
CA PRO A 6 -6.17 -9.57 13.99
C PRO A 6 -6.28 -10.91 14.70
N ALA A 7 -7.29 -11.66 14.31
CA ALA A 7 -7.56 -12.99 14.87
C ALA A 7 -6.31 -13.85 14.96
N PRO A 8 -6.20 -14.74 15.98
CA PRO A 8 -5.08 -15.64 16.11
C PRO A 8 -4.84 -16.43 14.82
N PRO A 9 -3.60 -16.80 14.52
CA PRO A 9 -3.26 -17.49 13.28
C PRO A 9 -4.10 -18.75 13.11
N LEU A 10 -4.48 -19.03 11.87
CA LEU A 10 -5.16 -20.26 11.52
C LEU A 10 -4.35 -21.44 12.04
N ALA A 11 -5.01 -22.32 12.80
CA ALA A 11 -4.39 -23.52 13.32
C ALA A 11 -3.87 -24.39 12.17
N GLY A 12 -2.58 -24.78 12.21
CA GLY A 12 -1.98 -25.67 11.21
C GLY A 12 -0.58 -25.31 10.71
N ALA A 13 -0.04 -24.16 11.09
CA ALA A 13 1.35 -23.86 10.78
C ALA A 13 2.27 -24.56 11.80
N GLU A 14 3.22 -25.35 11.31
CA GLU A 14 4.23 -26.02 12.14
C GLU A 14 5.01 -25.00 12.99
N GLY A 15 4.92 -25.11 14.32
CA GLY A 15 5.60 -24.28 15.31
C GLY A 15 4.89 -22.97 15.66
N PRO A 16 5.37 -22.23 16.70
CA PRO A 16 4.74 -21.02 17.21
C PRO A 16 5.02 -19.79 16.34
N ARG A 17 4.80 -19.89 15.03
CA ARG A 17 4.88 -18.75 14.13
C ARG A 17 3.54 -18.03 14.18
N THR A 18 3.45 -17.08 15.06
CA THR A 18 2.31 -16.20 15.13
C THR A 18 2.54 -15.02 14.19
N LEU A 19 1.49 -14.45 13.60
CA LEU A 19 1.56 -13.16 12.91
C LEU A 19 2.13 -12.05 13.80
N TRP A 20 2.16 -12.28 15.10
CA TRP A 20 2.62 -11.40 16.15
C TRP A 20 4.13 -11.46 16.41
N LEU A 21 4.76 -12.60 16.14
CA LEU A 21 6.19 -12.77 16.32
C LEU A 21 6.78 -13.16 14.97
N GLN A 22 7.48 -12.24 14.36
CA GLN A 22 8.12 -12.46 13.07
C GLN A 22 9.63 -12.28 13.19
N PRO A 23 10.42 -12.99 12.38
CA PRO A 23 11.85 -12.72 12.30
C PRO A 23 12.08 -11.25 11.95
N ASP A 24 13.04 -10.60 12.62
CA ASP A 24 13.48 -9.26 12.24
C ASP A 24 14.09 -9.25 10.83
N ALA A 25 14.42 -8.06 10.33
CA ALA A 25 14.94 -7.89 8.97
C ALA A 25 16.20 -8.75 8.71
N ASP A 26 17.03 -8.94 9.72
CA ASP A 26 18.28 -9.72 9.63
C ASP A 26 18.09 -11.20 9.96
N GLY A 27 16.92 -11.60 10.46
CA GLY A 27 16.60 -12.98 10.85
C GLY A 27 17.23 -13.41 12.17
N ASN A 28 17.79 -12.48 12.96
CA ASN A 28 18.54 -12.80 14.18
C ASN A 28 17.67 -12.99 15.42
N ARG A 29 16.50 -12.38 15.44
CA ARG A 29 15.56 -12.43 16.58
C ARG A 29 14.12 -12.34 16.09
N ALA A 30 13.19 -12.73 16.95
CA ALA A 30 11.77 -12.48 16.71
C ALA A 30 11.37 -11.13 17.29
N ILE A 31 10.57 -10.37 16.54
CA ILE A 31 9.98 -9.11 16.97
C ILE A 31 8.45 -9.19 16.93
N ALA A 32 7.82 -8.56 17.93
CA ALA A 32 6.38 -8.37 17.99
C ALA A 32 5.99 -6.98 17.44
N PRO A 33 4.70 -6.74 17.13
CA PRO A 33 4.22 -5.38 16.89
C PRO A 33 4.58 -4.45 18.07
N PHE A 34 5.00 -3.23 17.76
CA PHE A 34 5.42 -2.24 18.75
C PHE A 34 4.81 -0.87 18.48
N ALA A 35 4.50 -0.13 19.55
CA ALA A 35 3.95 1.21 19.42
C ALA A 35 5.03 2.19 18.93
N LEU A 36 4.66 2.98 17.92
CA LEU A 36 5.42 4.14 17.47
C LEU A 36 5.00 5.32 18.34
N ASP A 37 5.52 5.38 19.57
CA ASP A 37 5.22 6.43 20.54
C ASP A 37 5.91 7.73 20.13
N THR A 38 5.17 8.61 19.47
CA THR A 38 5.70 9.87 18.94
C THR A 38 6.02 10.88 20.04
N ALA A 39 5.41 10.74 21.21
CA ALA A 39 5.71 11.61 22.36
C ALA A 39 7.09 11.29 22.97
N ARG A 40 7.47 10.01 23.00
CA ARG A 40 8.79 9.58 23.49
C ARG A 40 9.87 9.65 22.42
N HIS A 41 9.50 9.40 21.18
CA HIS A 41 10.42 9.31 20.06
C HIS A 41 9.91 10.14 18.89
N PHE A 42 10.16 11.42 18.92
CA PHE A 42 9.70 12.37 17.91
C PHE A 42 10.06 11.96 16.46
N GLY A 43 11.15 11.24 16.27
CA GLY A 43 11.54 10.69 14.96
C GLY A 43 10.49 9.74 14.36
N TYR A 44 9.60 9.16 15.16
CA TYR A 44 8.52 8.31 14.65
C TYR A 44 7.38 9.10 13.98
N MET A 45 7.35 10.41 14.11
CA MET A 45 6.43 11.24 13.33
C MET A 45 6.74 11.18 11.82
N ARG A 46 7.94 10.77 11.46
CA ARG A 46 8.40 10.69 10.07
C ARG A 46 9.13 9.37 9.84
N VAL A 47 8.40 8.28 9.90
CA VAL A 47 8.93 6.94 9.61
C VAL A 47 9.17 6.82 8.11
N GLU A 48 10.32 6.29 7.75
CA GLU A 48 10.65 6.00 6.36
C GLU A 48 9.64 5.02 5.73
N GLY A 49 9.31 5.21 4.46
CA GLY A 49 8.42 4.32 3.74
C GLY A 49 9.00 2.90 3.60
N THR A 50 8.17 1.89 3.77
CA THR A 50 8.59 0.50 3.53
C THR A 50 8.72 0.23 2.03
N PRO A 51 9.55 -0.73 1.61
CA PRO A 51 9.55 -1.24 0.24
C PRO A 51 8.12 -1.62 -0.20
N HIS A 52 7.69 -1.19 -1.38
CA HIS A 52 6.31 -1.36 -1.86
C HIS A 52 6.23 -1.80 -3.33
N THR A 53 7.22 -2.57 -3.76
CA THR A 53 7.23 -3.20 -5.09
C THR A 53 6.55 -4.56 -5.06
N TRP A 54 6.22 -5.11 -6.22
CA TRP A 54 5.66 -6.44 -6.32
C TRP A 54 6.57 -7.54 -5.72
N PRO A 55 7.88 -7.60 -6.01
CA PRO A 55 8.75 -8.64 -5.45
C PRO A 55 8.80 -8.65 -3.91
N ASP A 56 8.87 -7.47 -3.28
CA ASP A 56 8.88 -7.42 -1.81
C ASP A 56 7.52 -7.75 -1.20
N ALA A 57 6.43 -7.37 -1.86
CA ALA A 57 5.08 -7.74 -1.44
C ALA A 57 4.87 -9.27 -1.50
N GLN A 58 5.37 -9.95 -2.56
CA GLN A 58 5.32 -11.42 -2.64
C GLN A 58 6.14 -12.08 -1.54
N ARG A 59 7.31 -11.54 -1.20
CA ARG A 59 8.10 -12.05 -0.06
C ARG A 59 7.38 -11.88 1.27
N ALA A 60 6.74 -10.70 1.50
CA ALA A 60 5.97 -10.45 2.71
C ALA A 60 4.73 -11.35 2.80
N TRP A 61 4.05 -11.58 1.68
CA TRP A 61 2.89 -12.47 1.58
C TRP A 61 3.24 -13.92 1.93
N ASP A 62 4.43 -14.39 1.58
CA ASP A 62 4.96 -15.73 1.94
C ASP A 62 3.91 -16.84 1.72
N HIS A 63 3.34 -16.92 0.54
CA HIS A 63 2.31 -17.89 0.16
C HIS A 63 1.05 -17.85 1.08
N GLY A 64 0.66 -16.68 1.53
CA GLY A 64 -0.47 -16.47 2.42
C GLY A 64 -0.16 -16.57 3.91
N ARG A 65 1.07 -16.92 4.30
CA ARG A 65 1.47 -17.02 5.72
C ARG A 65 1.63 -15.67 6.39
N MET A 66 1.96 -14.61 5.63
CA MET A 66 2.22 -13.24 6.13
C MET A 66 3.30 -13.19 7.23
N ALA A 67 4.28 -14.10 7.18
CA ALA A 67 5.21 -14.37 8.29
C ALA A 67 6.61 -13.77 8.08
N ARG A 68 6.80 -12.93 7.07
CA ARG A 68 8.11 -12.37 6.68
C ARG A 68 8.08 -10.87 6.43
N TRP A 69 7.20 -10.17 7.12
CA TRP A 69 7.06 -8.73 6.92
C TRP A 69 8.34 -7.95 7.21
N PRO A 70 9.00 -8.10 8.37
CA PRO A 70 10.24 -7.36 8.64
C PRO A 70 11.35 -7.63 7.64
N GLN A 71 11.49 -8.89 7.21
CA GLN A 71 12.52 -9.29 6.24
C GLN A 71 12.28 -8.71 4.84
N ALA A 72 11.02 -8.48 4.48
CA ALA A 72 10.63 -7.93 3.18
C ALA A 72 10.38 -6.42 3.21
N LYS A 73 9.94 -5.89 4.36
CA LYS A 73 9.41 -4.54 4.53
C LYS A 73 10.12 -3.73 5.63
N GLN A 74 11.24 -4.23 6.17
CA GLN A 74 11.99 -3.65 7.29
C GLN A 74 11.28 -3.78 8.66
N ASN A 75 12.02 -3.60 9.76
CA ASN A 75 11.50 -3.82 11.11
C ASN A 75 10.34 -2.90 11.49
N HIS A 76 10.34 -1.66 11.00
CA HIS A 76 9.27 -0.70 11.30
C HIS A 76 7.92 -1.05 10.64
N SER A 77 7.87 -2.05 9.74
CA SER A 77 6.61 -2.61 9.25
C SER A 77 5.76 -3.26 10.35
N MET A 78 6.35 -3.57 11.51
CA MET A 78 5.65 -4.06 12.71
C MET A 78 5.24 -2.92 13.66
N GLY A 79 5.56 -1.67 13.31
CA GLY A 79 5.18 -0.50 14.08
C GLY A 79 3.72 -0.11 13.90
N TYR A 80 3.07 0.37 14.96
CA TYR A 80 1.72 0.92 14.89
C TYR A 80 1.60 2.21 15.68
N PHE A 81 0.73 3.10 15.23
CA PHE A 81 0.37 4.32 15.93
C PHE A 81 -0.83 4.11 16.86
N GLN A 82 -0.84 4.82 17.96
CA GLN A 82 -1.94 4.85 18.92
C GLN A 82 -2.82 6.09 18.70
N ARG A 83 -3.95 6.15 19.43
CA ARG A 83 -4.87 7.29 19.36
C ARG A 83 -4.20 8.63 19.70
N THR A 84 -3.27 8.63 20.65
CA THR A 84 -2.50 9.82 21.03
C THR A 84 -1.58 10.32 19.93
N ASP A 85 -1.14 9.44 19.05
CA ASP A 85 -0.27 9.77 17.93
C ASP A 85 -1.07 10.29 16.72
N LEU A 86 -2.26 9.73 16.48
CA LEU A 86 -3.10 10.03 15.32
C LEU A 86 -4.55 10.37 15.72
N PRO A 87 -4.79 11.42 16.53
CA PRO A 87 -6.12 11.70 17.07
C PRO A 87 -7.18 11.98 15.99
N PHE A 88 -6.80 12.64 14.91
CA PHE A 88 -7.73 12.98 13.82
C PHE A 88 -8.19 11.72 13.07
N GLN A 89 -7.28 10.81 12.71
CA GLN A 89 -7.60 9.56 12.01
C GLN A 89 -8.49 8.65 12.86
N PHE A 90 -8.23 8.60 14.16
CA PHE A 90 -9.10 7.85 15.09
C PHE A 90 -10.49 8.48 15.21
N ALA A 91 -10.60 9.81 15.23
CA ALA A 91 -11.89 10.50 15.23
C ALA A 91 -12.69 10.22 13.93
N LEU A 92 -12.01 10.21 12.77
CA LEU A 92 -12.66 9.82 11.52
C LEU A 92 -13.14 8.37 11.54
N ALA A 93 -12.31 7.45 12.04
CA ALA A 93 -12.67 6.03 12.15
C ALA A 93 -13.86 5.78 13.08
N GLU A 94 -14.07 6.63 14.09
CA GLU A 94 -15.22 6.56 14.99
C GLU A 94 -16.48 7.20 14.40
N ALA A 95 -16.32 8.25 13.61
CA ALA A 95 -17.44 8.98 13.01
C ALA A 95 -17.98 8.32 11.74
N PHE A 96 -17.15 7.57 11.02
CA PHE A 96 -17.47 7.02 9.71
C PHE A 96 -17.23 5.50 9.64
N THR A 97 -17.47 4.92 8.48
CA THR A 97 -17.27 3.49 8.25
C THR A 97 -15.80 3.19 7.98
N VAL A 98 -15.25 2.23 8.71
CA VAL A 98 -13.92 1.65 8.45
C VAL A 98 -14.08 0.37 7.64
N CYS A 99 -13.46 0.34 6.47
CA CYS A 99 -13.43 -0.85 5.61
C CYS A 99 -12.22 -1.71 5.97
N ASP A 100 -12.38 -2.59 6.97
CA ASP A 100 -11.29 -3.42 7.50
C ASP A 100 -11.03 -4.71 6.71
N ALA A 101 -11.88 -5.02 5.75
CA ALA A 101 -11.73 -6.13 4.81
C ALA A 101 -11.53 -5.65 3.35
N TYR A 102 -10.99 -4.45 3.17
CA TYR A 102 -10.67 -3.95 1.83
C TYR A 102 -9.39 -4.59 1.30
N HIS A 103 -9.48 -5.20 0.12
CA HIS A 103 -8.37 -5.86 -0.55
C HIS A 103 -7.88 -5.02 -1.75
N CYS A 104 -6.58 -4.89 -1.90
CA CYS A 104 -6.00 -4.29 -3.09
C CYS A 104 -6.21 -5.20 -4.31
N ALA A 105 -6.26 -4.62 -5.50
CA ALA A 105 -6.40 -5.38 -6.73
C ALA A 105 -5.14 -6.19 -7.07
N MET A 106 -3.97 -5.67 -6.65
CA MET A 106 -2.68 -6.30 -6.86
C MET A 106 -1.76 -6.04 -5.67
N GLN A 107 -1.03 -7.04 -5.24
CA GLN A 107 -0.01 -6.92 -4.18
C GLN A 107 1.26 -6.24 -4.74
N ALA A 108 1.16 -4.97 -5.07
CA ALA A 108 2.21 -4.18 -5.66
C ALA A 108 2.11 -2.72 -5.20
N GLY A 109 2.84 -1.84 -5.85
CA GLY A 109 2.85 -0.41 -5.54
C GLY A 109 1.58 0.34 -5.95
N THR A 110 1.68 1.64 -5.92
CA THR A 110 0.57 2.57 -6.13
C THR A 110 0.03 2.52 -7.56
N ASN A 111 0.90 2.61 -8.56
CA ASN A 111 0.48 2.72 -9.96
C ASN A 111 -0.29 1.50 -10.46
N PRO A 112 0.14 0.25 -10.23
CA PRO A 112 -0.66 -0.92 -10.58
C PRO A 112 -2.07 -0.87 -9.99
N ASN A 113 -2.21 -0.52 -8.71
CA ASN A 113 -3.51 -0.45 -8.05
C ASN A 113 -4.36 0.72 -8.55
N ARG A 114 -3.77 1.87 -8.87
CA ARG A 114 -4.49 2.98 -9.50
C ARG A 114 -4.95 2.64 -10.91
N VAL A 115 -4.13 1.94 -11.68
CA VAL A 115 -4.51 1.49 -13.03
C VAL A 115 -5.70 0.53 -12.94
N PHE A 116 -5.73 -0.41 -11.99
CA PHE A 116 -6.91 -1.24 -11.75
C PHE A 116 -8.14 -0.41 -11.38
N LEU A 117 -7.99 0.59 -10.50
CA LEU A 117 -9.10 1.47 -10.14
C LEU A 117 -9.68 2.22 -11.36
N TRP A 118 -8.81 2.74 -12.20
CA TRP A 118 -9.21 3.56 -13.34
C TRP A 118 -9.67 2.77 -14.57
N THR A 119 -9.25 1.51 -14.71
CA THR A 119 -9.43 0.77 -15.96
C THR A 119 -9.98 -0.65 -15.79
N GLY A 120 -9.95 -1.20 -14.58
CA GLY A 120 -10.42 -2.55 -14.28
C GLY A 120 -9.42 -3.67 -14.54
N HIS A 121 -8.24 -3.39 -15.13
CA HIS A 121 -7.20 -4.37 -15.38
C HIS A 121 -5.81 -3.71 -15.53
N ASN A 122 -4.76 -4.53 -15.61
CA ASN A 122 -3.37 -4.05 -15.76
C ASN A 122 -2.71 -4.50 -17.07
N ASP A 123 -3.50 -4.95 -18.06
CA ASP A 123 -3.02 -5.52 -19.32
C ASP A 123 -2.05 -6.70 -19.13
N ALA A 124 -2.50 -7.73 -18.42
CA ALA A 124 -1.70 -8.91 -18.08
C ALA A 124 -1.08 -9.66 -19.30
N PHE A 125 -1.65 -9.44 -20.48
CA PHE A 125 -1.18 -10.06 -21.74
C PHE A 125 -0.29 -9.15 -22.58
N ALA A 126 0.10 -7.99 -22.07
CA ALA A 126 0.96 -7.03 -22.75
C ALA A 126 0.48 -6.63 -24.16
N ARG A 127 -0.81 -6.38 -24.32
CA ARG A 127 -1.43 -6.03 -25.61
C ARG A 127 -1.49 -4.53 -25.90
N ALA A 128 -1.37 -3.72 -24.84
CA ALA A 128 -1.57 -2.28 -24.92
C ALA A 128 -0.55 -1.46 -24.09
N GLY A 129 0.65 -2.00 -23.90
CA GLY A 129 1.73 -1.33 -23.18
C GLY A 129 1.94 -1.81 -21.74
N GLY A 130 1.12 -2.76 -21.25
CA GLY A 130 1.31 -3.44 -19.95
C GLY A 130 2.29 -4.61 -20.02
N PRO A 131 2.33 -5.49 -19.02
CA PRO A 131 1.54 -5.39 -17.78
C PRO A 131 2.05 -4.32 -16.82
N VAL A 132 1.12 -3.63 -16.16
CA VAL A 132 1.47 -2.64 -15.14
C VAL A 132 1.69 -3.35 -13.82
N ILE A 133 2.96 -3.53 -13.44
CA ILE A 133 3.38 -4.25 -12.23
C ILE A 133 4.27 -3.41 -11.29
N ALA A 134 4.65 -2.22 -11.71
CA ALA A 134 5.55 -1.33 -10.99
C ALA A 134 5.12 0.14 -11.14
N ASN A 135 5.67 1.02 -10.28
CA ASN A 135 5.55 2.46 -10.42
C ASN A 135 6.54 2.96 -11.47
N SER A 136 6.19 2.86 -12.73
CA SER A 136 7.10 3.13 -13.84
C SER A 136 6.68 4.27 -14.76
N HIS A 137 5.51 4.85 -14.58
CA HIS A 137 4.97 5.93 -15.41
C HIS A 137 4.49 7.10 -14.53
N ASP A 138 5.33 7.49 -13.55
CA ASP A 138 4.98 8.52 -12.57
C ASP A 138 5.20 9.92 -13.12
N ASN A 139 6.14 10.09 -14.06
CA ASN A 139 6.54 11.38 -14.58
C ASN A 139 6.21 11.52 -16.07
N PHE A 140 6.04 12.74 -16.52
CA PHE A 140 6.03 13.06 -17.94
C PHE A 140 7.40 12.77 -18.58
N PRO A 141 7.48 12.48 -19.89
CA PRO A 141 8.75 12.18 -20.58
C PRO A 141 9.81 13.26 -20.39
N GLU A 142 9.43 14.53 -20.37
CA GLU A 142 10.31 15.70 -20.16
C GLU A 142 10.97 15.73 -18.77
N TYR A 143 10.42 15.00 -17.79
CA TYR A 143 10.96 14.84 -16.43
C TYR A 143 11.54 13.45 -16.18
N GLY A 144 11.96 12.77 -17.24
CA GLY A 144 12.56 11.44 -17.15
C GLY A 144 11.57 10.28 -17.08
N GLY A 145 10.29 10.52 -17.36
CA GLY A 145 9.25 9.51 -17.45
C GLY A 145 9.31 8.72 -18.77
N HIS A 146 8.40 7.74 -18.90
CA HIS A 146 8.30 6.92 -20.11
C HIS A 146 7.61 7.68 -21.24
N ALA A 147 8.20 7.65 -22.43
CA ALA A 147 7.62 8.26 -23.64
C ALA A 147 6.37 7.52 -24.15
N GLN A 148 6.18 6.26 -23.73
CA GLN A 148 5.04 5.46 -24.15
C GLN A 148 4.03 5.36 -23.02
N SER A 149 2.79 5.73 -23.32
CA SER A 149 1.65 5.58 -22.43
C SER A 149 0.95 4.23 -22.62
N TYR A 150 0.10 3.87 -21.68
CA TYR A 150 -0.81 2.75 -21.82
C TYR A 150 -1.93 3.06 -22.82
N HIS A 151 -2.38 2.06 -23.57
CA HIS A 151 -3.27 2.24 -24.71
C HIS A 151 -4.62 1.54 -24.55
N TRP A 152 -5.23 1.60 -23.38
CA TRP A 152 -6.60 1.11 -23.18
C TRP A 152 -7.46 2.14 -22.47
N ALA A 153 -8.76 2.07 -22.74
CA ALA A 153 -9.72 3.05 -22.25
C ALA A 153 -9.84 3.05 -20.73
N SER A 154 -9.79 4.22 -20.14
CA SER A 154 -10.11 4.44 -18.73
C SER A 154 -11.62 4.46 -18.49
N TYR A 155 -12.01 4.31 -17.23
CA TYR A 155 -13.41 4.44 -16.83
C TYR A 155 -13.96 5.85 -17.08
N VAL A 156 -13.13 6.87 -16.93
CA VAL A 156 -13.48 8.27 -17.22
C VAL A 156 -13.86 8.45 -18.68
N GLU A 157 -13.10 7.88 -19.61
CA GLU A 157 -13.45 7.91 -21.04
C GLU A 157 -14.78 7.22 -21.32
N ARG A 158 -15.07 6.12 -20.63
CA ARG A 158 -16.35 5.41 -20.73
C ARG A 158 -17.52 6.25 -20.20
N LEU A 159 -17.32 6.95 -19.08
CA LEU A 159 -18.31 7.90 -18.55
C LEU A 159 -18.56 9.03 -19.52
N GLN A 160 -17.52 9.60 -20.10
CA GLN A 160 -17.61 10.65 -21.10
C GLN A 160 -18.40 10.19 -22.33
N GLN A 161 -18.12 8.99 -22.84
CA GLN A 161 -18.83 8.39 -23.97
C GLN A 161 -20.31 8.11 -23.68
N ALA A 162 -20.62 7.76 -22.41
CA ALA A 162 -21.98 7.51 -21.96
C ALA A 162 -22.76 8.78 -21.60
N GLY A 163 -22.17 9.97 -21.72
CA GLY A 163 -22.77 11.23 -21.33
C GLY A 163 -22.99 11.40 -19.82
N VAL A 164 -22.27 10.63 -19.00
CA VAL A 164 -22.32 10.74 -17.54
C VAL A 164 -21.30 11.79 -17.09
N SER A 165 -21.75 12.75 -16.30
CA SER A 165 -20.86 13.80 -15.76
C SER A 165 -19.85 13.19 -14.80
N TRP A 166 -18.62 13.68 -14.87
CA TRP A 166 -17.53 13.28 -14.00
C TRP A 166 -16.63 14.46 -13.66
N GLN A 167 -15.91 14.38 -12.57
CA GLN A 167 -14.92 15.39 -12.18
C GLN A 167 -13.81 14.74 -11.38
N ILE A 168 -12.57 15.13 -11.65
CA ILE A 168 -11.39 14.74 -10.87
C ILE A 168 -11.07 15.89 -9.91
N TYR A 169 -10.99 15.57 -8.62
CA TYR A 169 -10.51 16.48 -7.59
C TYR A 169 -9.07 16.11 -7.28
N GLN A 170 -8.16 17.05 -7.41
CA GLN A 170 -6.75 16.86 -7.10
C GLN A 170 -6.18 18.11 -6.43
N ASP A 171 -5.21 17.91 -5.57
CA ASP A 171 -4.41 19.00 -5.03
C ASP A 171 -3.35 19.41 -6.06
N MET A 172 -3.51 20.60 -6.61
CA MET A 172 -2.59 21.12 -7.63
C MET A 172 -1.23 21.53 -7.05
N ALA A 173 -1.15 21.70 -5.72
CA ALA A 173 0.10 22.07 -5.04
C ALA A 173 0.96 20.86 -4.67
N ASP A 174 0.37 19.68 -4.62
CA ASP A 174 1.04 18.42 -4.29
C ASP A 174 0.94 17.43 -5.45
N ASN A 175 1.20 17.88 -6.63
CA ASN A 175 1.52 17.00 -7.74
C ASN A 175 2.96 16.56 -7.56
N PHE A 176 3.24 15.26 -7.56
CA PHE A 176 4.57 14.63 -7.55
C PHE A 176 5.53 15.14 -8.64
N THR A 177 5.19 16.17 -9.32
CA THR A 177 6.08 16.97 -10.11
C THR A 177 6.73 17.97 -9.17
N ASP A 178 8.04 18.02 -9.13
CA ASP A 178 8.79 19.17 -8.63
C ASP A 178 8.30 20.39 -9.45
N ASN A 179 7.21 20.95 -8.97
CA ASN A 179 6.78 22.23 -9.49
C ASN A 179 7.82 23.25 -9.04
N PRO A 180 8.48 23.95 -9.96
CA PRO A 180 9.40 25.02 -9.63
C PRO A 180 8.69 26.11 -8.87
#